data_c6fb95058f43d79dbd871d583d68b100
#
_entry.id   c6fb95058f43d79dbd871d583d68b100
#
_cell.length_a   1.000
_cell.length_b   1.000
_cell.length_c   1.000
_cell.angle_alpha   90.00
_cell.angle_beta   90.00
_cell.angle_gamma   90.00
#
_symmetry.space_group_name_H-M   'P 1'
#
loop_
_entity.id
_entity.type
_entity.pdbx_description
1 polymer ?
#
loop_
_entity_poly.entity_id
_entity_poly.type
_entity_poly.pdbx_seq_one_letter_code
_entity_poly.pdbx_strand_id
1 'polypeptide(L)'
;MKKSLASLALLLLLGPGLQGCAAVVVGGAAGGAMVANDKRTLGTYINDQEVELKAARRISQDFTQAGMNVSVTSFNGWVLLTGQVPSDAIKQQVQTDIAGMSEVRQIFNELQVAGKQSLASEANDAAITAAVKTRLINTRDVNFDHVKVVTQSNVVYLMGLVSHQEAQSAIDVAATTSGVAKVVPAFEYTDQ
;
A
#
# COMPACT_ATOMS: atom_id res chain seq x y z
N MET A 1 36.00 12.37 -45.29
CA MET A 1 34.74 11.66 -45.07
C MET A 1 34.80 10.52 -44.06
N LYS A 2 35.94 10.20 -43.41
CA LYS A 2 36.06 9.10 -42.40
C LYS A 2 35.99 9.57 -40.93
N LYS A 3 35.97 10.87 -40.63
CA LYS A 3 35.97 11.43 -39.29
C LYS A 3 34.55 11.72 -38.75
N SER A 4 33.54 11.80 -39.60
CA SER A 4 32.14 12.06 -39.20
C SER A 4 31.38 10.81 -38.74
N LEU A 5 31.79 9.62 -39.15
CA LEU A 5 31.15 8.35 -38.74
C LEU A 5 31.54 7.92 -37.32
N ALA A 6 32.74 8.30 -36.85
CA ALA A 6 33.20 7.97 -35.49
C ALA A 6 32.47 8.81 -34.41
N SER A 7 32.08 10.04 -34.74
CA SER A 7 31.34 10.91 -33.82
C SER A 7 29.86 10.49 -33.65
N LEU A 8 29.27 9.89 -34.67
CA LEU A 8 27.88 9.40 -34.62
C LEU A 8 27.75 8.10 -33.84
N ALA A 9 28.81 7.26 -33.83
CA ALA A 9 28.83 6.01 -33.08
C ALA A 9 29.00 6.22 -31.57
N LEU A 10 29.65 7.32 -31.16
CA LEU A 10 29.86 7.63 -29.72
C LEU A 10 28.61 8.21 -29.03
N LEU A 11 27.67 8.79 -29.80
CA LEU A 11 26.42 9.34 -29.28
C LEU A 11 25.35 8.25 -29.03
N LEU A 12 25.50 7.05 -29.56
CA LEU A 12 24.56 5.94 -29.38
C LEU A 12 24.83 5.10 -28.11
N LEU A 13 25.94 5.31 -27.43
CA LEU A 13 26.34 4.53 -26.24
C LEU A 13 25.97 5.15 -24.89
N LEU A 14 25.37 6.35 -24.87
CA LEU A 14 24.95 7.03 -23.62
C LEU A 14 23.44 7.02 -23.34
N GLY A 15 22.68 6.18 -24.00
CA GLY A 15 21.21 6.24 -24.00
C GLY A 15 20.41 5.10 -23.41
N PRO A 16 20.81 4.34 -22.36
CA PRO A 16 19.83 3.56 -21.60
C PRO A 16 20.01 3.65 -20.09
N GLY A 17 20.20 4.85 -19.54
CA GLY A 17 20.43 5.00 -18.09
C GLY A 17 19.34 5.71 -17.30
N LEU A 18 18.26 6.21 -17.91
CA LEU A 18 17.22 7.00 -17.24
C LEU A 18 15.81 6.57 -17.62
N GLN A 19 15.54 5.25 -17.58
CA GLN A 19 14.17 4.73 -17.61
C GLN A 19 13.75 4.29 -16.19
N GLY A 20 13.91 5.17 -15.24
CA GLY A 20 13.33 5.06 -13.91
C GLY A 20 11.91 5.60 -13.93
N CYS A 21 10.93 4.77 -13.60
CA CYS A 21 9.61 5.10 -13.07
C CYS A 21 8.58 5.84 -13.93
N ALA A 22 8.44 5.49 -15.22
CA ALA A 22 7.29 5.98 -15.99
C ALA A 22 6.57 4.88 -16.80
N ALA A 23 6.56 3.63 -16.33
CA ALA A 23 5.96 2.51 -17.06
C ALA A 23 4.90 1.78 -16.23
N VAL A 24 3.88 2.48 -15.75
CA VAL A 24 2.73 1.82 -15.10
C VAL A 24 1.38 2.29 -15.66
N VAL A 25 1.29 2.78 -16.87
CA VAL A 25 -0.03 3.11 -17.44
C VAL A 25 -0.19 2.72 -18.90
N VAL A 26 0.44 1.67 -19.39
CA VAL A 26 -0.02 1.10 -20.68
C VAL A 26 0.29 -0.40 -20.70
N GLY A 27 -0.58 -1.19 -20.14
CA GLY A 27 -0.51 -2.64 -20.24
C GLY A 27 -1.88 -3.28 -20.09
N GLY A 28 -2.77 -3.02 -21.04
CA GLY A 28 -4.12 -3.57 -21.07
C GLY A 28 -4.23 -5.11 -21.12
N ALA A 29 -3.10 -5.84 -21.09
CA ALA A 29 -3.11 -7.30 -21.02
C ALA A 29 -2.56 -7.85 -19.69
N ALA A 30 -1.61 -7.16 -19.02
CA ALA A 30 -1.08 -7.61 -17.73
C ALA A 30 -1.93 -7.10 -16.55
N GLY A 31 -2.52 -5.91 -16.66
CA GLY A 31 -3.46 -5.38 -15.66
C GLY A 31 -4.79 -6.15 -15.59
N GLY A 32 -5.25 -6.71 -16.71
CA GLY A 32 -6.49 -7.48 -16.76
C GLY A 32 -6.43 -8.81 -16.00
N ALA A 33 -5.28 -9.43 -15.89
CA ALA A 33 -5.13 -10.71 -15.18
C ALA A 33 -5.15 -10.54 -13.64
N MET A 34 -4.63 -9.43 -13.12
CA MET A 34 -4.69 -9.15 -11.66
C MET A 34 -6.11 -8.79 -11.20
N VAL A 35 -6.92 -8.17 -12.06
CA VAL A 35 -8.31 -7.81 -11.71
C VAL A 35 -9.25 -9.03 -11.81
N ALA A 36 -8.90 -10.07 -12.57
CA ALA A 36 -9.76 -11.23 -12.77
C ALA A 36 -9.96 -12.09 -11.51
N ASN A 37 -9.03 -12.07 -10.55
CA ASN A 37 -9.11 -12.82 -9.30
C ASN A 37 -9.46 -11.95 -8.08
N ASP A 38 -9.47 -10.63 -8.21
CA ASP A 38 -9.87 -9.72 -7.13
C ASP A 38 -11.39 -9.79 -6.93
N LYS A 39 -11.85 -9.98 -5.69
CA LYS A 39 -13.28 -10.00 -5.36
C LYS A 39 -13.96 -8.63 -5.53
N ARG A 40 -13.19 -7.55 -5.65
CA ARG A 40 -13.73 -6.21 -5.91
C ARG A 40 -14.10 -6.06 -7.38
N THR A 41 -15.10 -5.22 -7.67
CA THR A 41 -15.36 -4.79 -9.04
C THR A 41 -14.24 -3.86 -9.52
N LEU A 42 -14.04 -3.76 -10.84
CA LEU A 42 -13.10 -2.80 -11.42
C LEU A 42 -13.41 -1.35 -10.96
N GLY A 43 -14.70 -1.00 -10.86
CA GLY A 43 -15.14 0.31 -10.37
C GLY A 43 -14.69 0.56 -8.94
N THR A 44 -14.85 -0.43 -8.05
CA THR A 44 -14.38 -0.34 -6.65
C THR A 44 -12.87 -0.21 -6.57
N TYR A 45 -12.13 -0.97 -7.38
CA TYR A 45 -10.68 -0.85 -7.44
C TYR A 45 -10.22 0.56 -7.85
N ILE A 46 -10.85 1.16 -8.87
CA ILE A 46 -10.57 2.53 -9.31
C ILE A 46 -10.93 3.54 -8.21
N ASN A 47 -12.08 3.37 -7.55
CA ASN A 47 -12.50 4.24 -6.45
C ASN A 47 -11.51 4.18 -5.28
N ASP A 48 -11.00 3.00 -4.92
CA ASP A 48 -9.98 2.87 -3.88
C ASP A 48 -8.71 3.66 -4.22
N GLN A 49 -8.23 3.59 -5.46
CA GLN A 49 -7.08 4.36 -5.92
C GLN A 49 -7.35 5.88 -5.87
N GLU A 50 -8.57 6.29 -6.23
CA GLU A 50 -8.98 7.68 -6.17
C GLU A 50 -9.03 8.19 -4.72
N VAL A 51 -9.55 7.40 -3.79
CA VAL A 51 -9.55 7.69 -2.34
C VAL A 51 -8.12 7.88 -1.83
N GLU A 52 -7.20 6.94 -2.12
CA GLU A 52 -5.80 7.05 -1.71
C GLU A 52 -5.17 8.35 -2.22
N LEU A 53 -5.38 8.68 -3.49
CA LEU A 53 -4.82 9.87 -4.11
C LEU A 53 -5.40 11.17 -3.56
N LYS A 54 -6.73 11.26 -3.43
CA LYS A 54 -7.44 12.42 -2.86
C LYS A 54 -7.02 12.64 -1.41
N ALA A 55 -7.00 11.57 -0.61
CA ALA A 55 -6.60 11.64 0.79
C ALA A 55 -5.14 12.08 0.96
N ALA A 56 -4.21 11.51 0.19
CA ALA A 56 -2.81 11.92 0.22
C ALA A 56 -2.61 13.40 -0.14
N ARG A 57 -3.33 13.90 -1.15
CA ARG A 57 -3.31 15.33 -1.53
C ARG A 57 -3.84 16.21 -0.40
N ARG A 58 -4.98 15.86 0.19
CA ARG A 58 -5.62 16.58 1.28
C ARG A 58 -4.70 16.66 2.49
N ILE A 59 -4.12 15.52 2.88
CA ILE A 59 -3.15 15.46 3.99
C ILE A 59 -1.93 16.36 3.72
N SER A 60 -1.39 16.33 2.49
CA SER A 60 -0.21 17.15 2.15
C SER A 60 -0.50 18.65 2.09
N GLN A 61 -1.75 19.05 1.84
CA GLN A 61 -2.18 20.46 1.77
C GLN A 61 -2.57 21.02 3.14
N ASP A 62 -3.34 20.25 3.92
CA ASP A 62 -3.98 20.73 5.14
C ASP A 62 -3.12 20.44 6.39
N PHE A 63 -2.20 19.48 6.30
CA PHE A 63 -1.37 19.06 7.42
C PHE A 63 0.12 19.16 7.08
N THR A 64 0.70 20.36 7.27
CA THR A 64 2.10 20.67 6.92
C THR A 64 3.07 20.59 8.10
N GLN A 65 2.65 20.01 9.24
CA GLN A 65 3.46 19.95 10.45
C GLN A 65 4.73 19.11 10.26
N ALA A 66 5.84 19.61 10.81
CA ALA A 66 7.11 18.90 10.79
C ALA A 66 7.00 17.56 11.55
N GLY A 67 7.65 16.54 11.02
CA GLY A 67 7.65 15.20 11.63
C GLY A 67 6.44 14.33 11.31
N MET A 68 5.50 14.81 10.49
CA MET A 68 4.35 14.04 10.05
C MET A 68 4.70 13.15 8.87
N ASN A 69 4.24 11.90 8.91
CA ASN A 69 4.32 10.93 7.83
C ASN A 69 3.06 10.07 7.87
N VAL A 70 2.13 10.30 6.96
CA VAL A 70 0.84 9.58 6.91
C VAL A 70 0.70 8.88 5.57
N SER A 71 0.44 7.60 5.64
CA SER A 71 0.07 6.76 4.50
C SER A 71 -1.41 6.39 4.58
N VAL A 72 -2.06 6.45 3.44
CA VAL A 72 -3.46 6.06 3.27
C VAL A 72 -3.52 4.84 2.37
N THR A 73 -4.22 3.83 2.81
CA THR A 73 -4.47 2.61 2.03
C THR A 73 -5.98 2.37 2.00
N SER A 74 -6.56 2.21 0.82
CA SER A 74 -7.97 1.88 0.65
C SER A 74 -8.15 0.47 0.07
N PHE A 75 -9.14 -0.24 0.58
CA PHE A 75 -9.58 -1.53 0.07
C PHE A 75 -11.10 -1.67 0.27
N ASN A 76 -11.84 -1.73 -0.81
CA ASN A 76 -13.31 -1.77 -0.82
C ASN A 76 -13.97 -0.64 -0.01
N GLY A 77 -13.41 0.58 -0.08
CA GLY A 77 -13.87 1.75 0.69
C GLY A 77 -13.53 1.70 2.19
N TRP A 78 -12.86 0.65 2.66
CA TRP A 78 -12.25 0.61 3.98
C TRP A 78 -10.88 1.26 3.90
N VAL A 79 -10.64 2.26 4.73
CA VAL A 79 -9.42 3.08 4.72
C VAL A 79 -8.59 2.81 5.95
N LEU A 80 -7.34 2.45 5.74
CA LEU A 80 -6.33 2.33 6.76
C LEU A 80 -5.42 3.56 6.74
N LEU A 81 -5.30 4.24 7.86
CA LEU A 81 -4.35 5.34 8.08
C LEU A 81 -3.19 4.82 8.92
N THR A 82 -1.98 4.84 8.38
CA THR A 82 -0.75 4.45 9.08
C THR A 82 0.29 5.56 9.05
N GLY A 83 1.28 5.45 9.91
CA GLY A 83 2.38 6.41 9.99
C GLY A 83 2.42 7.20 11.29
N GLN A 84 3.06 8.35 11.29
CA GLN A 84 3.33 9.14 12.48
C GLN A 84 2.74 10.56 12.36
N VAL A 85 2.21 11.04 13.47
CA VAL A 85 1.67 12.40 13.64
C VAL A 85 2.19 13.00 14.95
N PRO A 86 2.26 14.35 15.05
CA PRO A 86 2.84 15.01 16.23
C PRO A 86 1.95 15.00 17.47
N SER A 87 0.62 14.76 17.34
CA SER A 87 -0.31 14.78 18.47
C SER A 87 -1.58 13.99 18.19
N ASP A 88 -2.30 13.62 19.26
CA ASP A 88 -3.63 13.00 19.17
C ASP A 88 -4.66 13.92 18.50
N ALA A 89 -4.55 15.24 18.69
CA ALA A 89 -5.41 16.20 18.01
C ALA A 89 -5.28 16.10 16.48
N ILE A 90 -4.05 16.04 15.96
CA ILE A 90 -3.80 15.85 14.53
C ILE A 90 -4.26 14.48 14.06
N LYS A 91 -4.04 13.42 14.85
CA LYS A 91 -4.55 12.08 14.55
C LYS A 91 -6.06 12.06 14.33
N GLN A 92 -6.81 12.70 15.22
CA GLN A 92 -8.27 12.79 15.13
C GLN A 92 -8.71 13.69 13.97
N GLN A 93 -8.02 14.79 13.75
CA GLN A 93 -8.34 15.73 12.67
C GLN A 93 -8.16 15.08 11.29
N VAL A 94 -7.06 14.35 11.07
CA VAL A 94 -6.83 13.57 9.84
C VAL A 94 -7.95 12.54 9.64
N GLN A 95 -8.33 11.81 10.69
CA GLN A 95 -9.43 10.85 10.60
C GLN A 95 -10.74 11.52 10.20
N THR A 96 -11.08 12.64 10.83
CA THR A 96 -12.34 13.37 10.56
C THR A 96 -12.38 13.89 9.12
N ASP A 97 -11.26 14.42 8.64
CA ASP A 97 -11.15 14.94 7.29
C ASP A 97 -11.31 13.85 6.22
N ILE A 98 -10.68 12.69 6.43
CA ILE A 98 -10.80 11.55 5.51
C ILE A 98 -12.19 10.89 5.61
N ALA A 99 -12.81 10.83 6.80
CA ALA A 99 -14.17 10.31 6.97
C ALA A 99 -15.23 11.13 6.23
N GLY A 100 -14.96 12.39 5.93
CA GLY A 100 -15.84 13.25 5.13
C GLY A 100 -15.85 12.93 3.63
N MET A 101 -15.04 11.99 3.14
CA MET A 101 -15.04 11.58 1.73
C MET A 101 -16.16 10.58 1.48
N SER A 102 -16.94 10.79 0.41
CA SER A 102 -18.17 10.01 0.10
C SER A 102 -17.91 8.52 -0.17
N GLU A 103 -16.71 8.21 -0.66
CA GLU A 103 -16.31 6.85 -1.03
C GLU A 103 -15.80 6.03 0.17
N VAL A 104 -15.58 6.67 1.33
CA VAL A 104 -15.05 6.04 2.54
C VAL A 104 -16.20 5.43 3.36
N ARG A 105 -16.13 4.11 3.56
CA ARG A 105 -17.13 3.32 4.30
C ARG A 105 -16.72 3.10 5.76
N GLN A 106 -15.42 2.88 5.99
CA GLN A 106 -14.84 2.55 7.30
C GLN A 106 -13.42 3.10 7.39
N ILE A 107 -13.00 3.53 8.59
CA ILE A 107 -11.62 3.98 8.85
C ILE A 107 -11.00 3.18 9.99
N PHE A 108 -9.79 2.66 9.73
CA PHE A 108 -8.88 2.13 10.72
C PHE A 108 -7.77 3.16 10.95
N ASN A 109 -7.86 3.90 12.05
CA ASN A 109 -6.88 4.94 12.37
C ASN A 109 -5.76 4.38 13.26
N GLU A 110 -4.74 3.87 12.60
CA GLU A 110 -3.54 3.29 13.19
C GLU A 110 -2.34 4.27 13.20
N LEU A 111 -2.63 5.58 13.09
CA LEU A 111 -1.62 6.62 13.23
C LEU A 111 -1.02 6.59 14.65
N GLN A 112 0.28 6.73 14.73
CA GLN A 112 1.03 6.77 15.98
C GLN A 112 1.44 8.21 16.31
N VAL A 113 1.27 8.62 17.57
CA VAL A 113 1.82 9.89 18.04
C VAL A 113 3.30 9.69 18.34
N ALA A 114 4.13 10.00 17.36
CA ALA A 114 5.58 9.77 17.40
C ALA A 114 6.31 10.68 16.40
N GLY A 115 7.62 10.76 16.51
CA GLY A 115 8.47 11.34 15.48
C GLY A 115 8.50 10.49 14.22
N LYS A 116 8.88 11.11 13.10
CA LYS A 116 8.99 10.41 11.80
C LYS A 116 9.89 9.18 11.90
N GLN A 117 9.45 8.09 11.31
CA GLN A 117 10.22 6.84 11.21
C GLN A 117 11.54 7.06 10.46
N SER A 118 12.58 6.30 10.83
CA SER A 118 13.84 6.32 10.12
C SER A 118 13.77 5.54 8.81
N LEU A 119 14.61 5.90 7.83
CA LEU A 119 14.72 5.16 6.57
C LEU A 119 15.09 3.68 6.78
N ALA A 120 15.89 3.37 7.80
CA ALA A 120 16.22 1.98 8.14
C ALA A 120 14.99 1.19 8.60
N SER A 121 14.11 1.81 9.40
CA SER A 121 12.86 1.20 9.83
C SER A 121 11.87 1.06 8.68
N GLU A 122 11.78 2.04 7.77
CA GLU A 122 10.97 1.94 6.54
C GLU A 122 11.44 0.78 5.64
N ALA A 123 12.76 0.62 5.48
CA ALA A 123 13.34 -0.48 4.72
C ALA A 123 13.05 -1.85 5.37
N ASN A 124 13.09 -1.93 6.70
CA ASN A 124 12.71 -3.13 7.44
C ASN A 124 11.23 -3.47 7.26
N ASP A 125 10.33 -2.49 7.33
CA ASP A 125 8.89 -2.69 7.09
C ASP A 125 8.61 -3.18 5.66
N ALA A 126 9.34 -2.65 4.67
CA ALA A 126 9.27 -3.13 3.29
C ALA A 126 9.71 -4.60 3.16
N ALA A 127 10.79 -4.99 3.86
CA ALA A 127 11.27 -6.37 3.88
C ALA A 127 10.25 -7.32 4.55
N ILE A 128 9.65 -6.91 5.67
CA ILE A 128 8.58 -7.67 6.34
C ILE A 128 7.38 -7.84 5.41
N THR A 129 6.93 -6.74 4.77
CA THR A 129 5.83 -6.79 3.80
C THR A 129 6.11 -7.80 2.69
N ALA A 130 7.31 -7.79 2.11
CA ALA A 130 7.71 -8.73 1.06
C ALA A 130 7.73 -10.18 1.57
N ALA A 131 8.24 -10.42 2.78
CA ALA A 131 8.28 -11.75 3.39
C ALA A 131 6.86 -12.29 3.65
N VAL A 132 5.96 -11.47 4.22
CA VAL A 132 4.55 -11.86 4.45
C VAL A 132 3.88 -12.19 3.12
N LYS A 133 4.00 -11.32 2.12
CA LYS A 133 3.42 -11.53 0.77
C LYS A 133 3.91 -12.83 0.14
N THR A 134 5.22 -13.09 0.18
CA THR A 134 5.80 -14.33 -0.36
C THR A 134 5.23 -15.58 0.32
N ARG A 135 5.04 -15.52 1.64
CA ARG A 135 4.46 -16.65 2.38
C ARG A 135 2.98 -16.85 2.07
N LEU A 136 2.20 -15.76 1.95
CA LEU A 136 0.79 -15.83 1.57
C LEU A 136 0.60 -16.45 0.19
N ILE A 137 1.41 -16.07 -0.81
CA ILE A 137 1.38 -16.67 -2.16
C ILE A 137 1.60 -18.20 -2.12
N ASN A 138 2.41 -18.70 -1.18
CA ASN A 138 2.70 -20.11 -1.04
C ASN A 138 1.72 -20.86 -0.10
N THR A 139 0.69 -20.18 0.42
CA THR A 139 -0.31 -20.74 1.33
C THR A 139 -1.55 -21.15 0.54
N ARG A 140 -1.94 -22.43 0.60
CA ARG A 140 -3.06 -22.98 -0.21
C ARG A 140 -4.43 -22.42 0.17
N ASP A 141 -4.62 -22.10 1.45
CA ASP A 141 -5.93 -21.69 2.01
C ASP A 141 -6.14 -20.18 1.96
N VAL A 142 -5.27 -19.43 1.27
CA VAL A 142 -5.35 -17.99 1.09
C VAL A 142 -5.21 -17.66 -0.38
N ASN A 143 -6.20 -16.97 -0.94
CA ASN A 143 -5.99 -16.31 -2.23
C ASN A 143 -5.30 -14.98 -1.97
N PHE A 144 -4.02 -14.90 -2.31
CA PHE A 144 -3.20 -13.71 -2.10
C PHE A 144 -3.79 -12.44 -2.73
N ASP A 145 -4.49 -12.56 -3.86
CA ASP A 145 -5.11 -11.42 -4.56
C ASP A 145 -6.26 -10.79 -3.75
N HIS A 146 -6.80 -11.51 -2.76
CA HIS A 146 -7.85 -11.03 -1.85
C HIS A 146 -7.30 -10.27 -0.64
N VAL A 147 -5.97 -10.27 -0.42
CA VAL A 147 -5.35 -9.72 0.79
C VAL A 147 -4.34 -8.63 0.47
N LYS A 148 -4.59 -7.43 0.96
CA LYS A 148 -3.64 -6.31 0.92
C LYS A 148 -2.84 -6.28 2.22
N VAL A 149 -1.50 -6.30 2.11
CA VAL A 149 -0.57 -6.31 3.24
C VAL A 149 0.12 -4.95 3.33
N VAL A 150 0.02 -4.31 4.48
CA VAL A 150 0.71 -3.06 4.83
C VAL A 150 1.52 -3.31 6.10
N THR A 151 2.76 -2.85 6.14
CA THR A 151 3.59 -2.90 7.36
C THR A 151 4.02 -1.51 7.76
N GLN A 152 3.85 -1.18 9.04
CA GLN A 152 4.28 0.08 9.63
C GLN A 152 4.83 -0.18 11.03
N SER A 153 6.08 0.21 11.29
CA SER A 153 6.74 0.02 12.60
C SER A 153 6.67 -1.43 13.11
N ASN A 154 6.95 -2.41 12.23
CA ASN A 154 6.88 -3.86 12.49
C ASN A 154 5.46 -4.40 12.76
N VAL A 155 4.42 -3.58 12.66
CA VAL A 155 3.02 -4.00 12.75
C VAL A 155 2.51 -4.28 11.34
N VAL A 156 1.98 -5.48 11.12
CA VAL A 156 1.39 -5.90 9.84
C VAL A 156 -0.12 -5.70 9.90
N TYR A 157 -0.64 -4.93 8.98
CA TYR A 157 -2.06 -4.71 8.75
C TYR A 157 -2.49 -5.53 7.56
N LEU A 158 -3.54 -6.33 7.73
CA LEU A 158 -4.11 -7.16 6.67
C LEU A 158 -5.51 -6.65 6.34
N MET A 159 -5.69 -6.18 5.11
CA MET A 159 -6.99 -5.76 4.58
C MET A 159 -7.43 -6.74 3.50
N GLY A 160 -8.72 -6.87 3.27
CA GLY A 160 -9.20 -7.77 2.22
C GLY A 160 -10.68 -8.09 2.32
N LEU A 161 -11.20 -8.69 1.24
CA LEU A 161 -12.51 -9.36 1.18
C LEU A 161 -12.28 -10.87 1.25
N VAL A 162 -12.45 -11.46 2.44
CA VAL A 162 -12.03 -12.83 2.71
C VAL A 162 -13.10 -13.61 3.48
N SER A 163 -13.06 -14.94 3.42
CA SER A 163 -13.79 -15.79 4.37
C SER A 163 -13.10 -15.77 5.74
N HIS A 164 -13.80 -16.20 6.78
CA HIS A 164 -13.20 -16.37 8.12
C HIS A 164 -12.01 -17.33 8.08
N GLN A 165 -12.08 -18.40 7.28
CA GLN A 165 -10.99 -19.34 7.13
C GLN A 165 -9.77 -18.70 6.45
N GLU A 166 -9.96 -17.97 5.34
CA GLU A 166 -8.88 -17.24 4.66
C GLU A 166 -8.23 -16.21 5.59
N ALA A 167 -9.07 -15.47 6.36
CA ALA A 167 -8.60 -14.48 7.33
C ALA A 167 -7.70 -15.11 8.39
N GLN A 168 -8.14 -16.21 9.01
CA GLN A 168 -7.36 -16.88 10.04
C GLN A 168 -6.03 -17.39 9.48
N SER A 169 -6.04 -18.04 8.32
CA SER A 169 -4.82 -18.51 7.66
C SER A 169 -3.86 -17.36 7.32
N ALA A 170 -4.39 -16.22 6.85
CA ALA A 170 -3.56 -15.05 6.56
C ALA A 170 -2.94 -14.44 7.84
N ILE A 171 -3.71 -14.38 8.93
CA ILE A 171 -3.23 -13.91 10.24
C ILE A 171 -2.10 -14.81 10.75
N ASP A 172 -2.27 -16.14 10.71
CA ASP A 172 -1.29 -17.10 11.19
C ASP A 172 0.02 -17.03 10.40
N VAL A 173 -0.08 -16.89 9.08
CA VAL A 173 1.08 -16.70 8.19
C VAL A 173 1.82 -15.41 8.54
N ALA A 174 1.11 -14.30 8.72
CA ALA A 174 1.71 -13.03 9.07
C ALA A 174 2.33 -13.05 10.46
N ALA A 175 1.61 -13.56 11.46
CA ALA A 175 2.07 -13.61 12.85
C ALA A 175 3.33 -14.45 13.05
N THR A 176 3.52 -15.49 12.23
CA THR A 176 4.72 -16.36 12.27
C THR A 176 5.83 -15.90 11.33
N THR A 177 5.70 -14.74 10.68
CA THR A 177 6.75 -14.17 9.83
C THR A 177 7.78 -13.43 10.67
N SER A 178 9.06 -13.70 10.41
CA SER A 178 10.16 -13.06 11.15
C SER A 178 10.09 -11.53 11.02
N GLY A 179 10.32 -10.83 12.12
CA GLY A 179 10.29 -9.37 12.20
C GLY A 179 8.91 -8.77 12.47
N VAL A 180 7.83 -9.54 12.39
CA VAL A 180 6.47 -9.08 12.72
C VAL A 180 6.30 -9.00 14.23
N ALA A 181 6.00 -7.81 14.74
CA ALA A 181 5.72 -7.60 16.16
C ALA A 181 4.24 -7.79 16.51
N LYS A 182 3.33 -7.44 15.59
CA LYS A 182 1.89 -7.52 15.77
C LYS A 182 1.20 -7.66 14.42
N VAL A 183 0.06 -8.36 14.38
CA VAL A 183 -0.85 -8.39 13.23
C VAL A 183 -2.17 -7.72 13.62
N VAL A 184 -2.66 -6.83 12.76
CA VAL A 184 -3.94 -6.14 12.90
C VAL A 184 -4.80 -6.49 11.70
N PRO A 185 -5.83 -7.34 11.86
CA PRO A 185 -6.77 -7.63 10.79
C PRO A 185 -7.75 -6.49 10.61
N ALA A 186 -7.94 -6.06 9.36
CA ALA A 186 -8.94 -5.10 8.90
C ALA A 186 -9.69 -5.72 7.70
N PHE A 187 -10.23 -6.91 7.90
CA PHE A 187 -10.93 -7.70 6.88
C PHE A 187 -12.43 -7.42 6.86
N GLU A 188 -12.98 -7.34 5.68
CA GLU A 188 -14.42 -7.48 5.43
C GLU A 188 -14.71 -8.96 5.09
N TYR A 189 -15.62 -9.59 5.84
CA TYR A 189 -15.91 -11.00 5.69
C TYR A 189 -16.98 -11.25 4.65
N THR A 190 -16.79 -12.30 3.84
CA THR A 190 -17.71 -12.67 2.74
C THR A 190 -18.67 -13.79 3.11
N ASP A 191 -18.40 -14.49 4.19
CA ASP A 191 -19.20 -15.57 4.77
C ASP A 191 -19.79 -15.11 6.11
N GLN A 192 -21.07 -14.76 6.12
CA GLN A 192 -21.83 -14.45 7.35
C GLN A 192 -22.63 -15.67 7.80
#